data_24f2a0c5b0b3a2397fd1cfdb03db1e72
#
_entry.id   24f2a0c5b0b3a2397fd1cfdb03db1e72
#
_cell.length_a   1.000
_cell.length_b   1.000
_cell.length_c   1.000
_cell.angle_alpha   90.00
_cell.angle_beta   90.00
_cell.angle_gamma   90.00
#
_symmetry.space_group_name_H-M   'P 1'
#
loop_
_entity.id
_entity.type
_entity.pdbx_description
1 polymer ?
#
loop_
_entity_poly.entity_id
_entity_poly.type
_entity_poly.pdbx_seq_one_letter_code
_entity_poly.pdbx_strand_id
1 'polypeptide(L)'
;MSAFYHRCRYFFLPLLATAFSIGLLQFTQADWQIWQGSIDQLPFWLLVTTTALALQFNRSRLAYLAMLLLLFYAETQHQLVPSSLSSYTEAIFLGGALIITCFSFFKDRGLLSPHTLVRLFAICISFVMAYGWLWGIEHFQAEITAKSPLSLSFQLQAALPLYLCGLLLLIRTLWQTNLVNTSILITFVIWVLNNLTPGQLPLSVLFSALAVIYLFTILIDSYFLAYRDELTGLASRRALYNLVLSLGRKYSVAMLDIDHFKKFNDTYGHDVGDQVLKLVAAKMARVSGGGKVFRYGGEEFTIVFPRKDTDSVIDHLEDVRESIEEYRIVLRDDKRKQNTKAKRNAASKSNKKTVSVTISIGVAERQGGETFEQTMKEADKALYRAKKKGRNQICT
;
A
#
# COMPACT_ATOMS: atom_id res chain seq x y z
N MET A 1 15.94 4.69 9.72
CA MET A 1 15.62 3.25 9.81
C MET A 1 14.23 2.88 9.25
N SER A 2 13.17 3.68 9.47
CA SER A 2 11.80 3.35 9.00
C SER A 2 11.65 3.23 7.48
N ALA A 3 12.22 4.15 6.68
CA ALA A 3 12.09 4.14 5.22
C ALA A 3 12.85 2.97 4.56
N PHE A 4 14.01 2.60 5.08
CA PHE A 4 14.77 1.45 4.60
C PHE A 4 14.04 0.13 4.90
N TYR A 5 13.54 -0.03 6.15
CA TYR A 5 12.75 -1.20 6.54
C TYR A 5 11.47 -1.34 5.70
N HIS A 6 10.78 -0.23 5.40
CA HIS A 6 9.61 -0.22 4.54
C HIS A 6 9.95 -0.70 3.12
N ARG A 7 11.05 -0.21 2.52
CA ARG A 7 11.52 -0.67 1.20
C ARG A 7 11.92 -2.14 1.21
N CYS A 8 12.61 -2.62 2.25
CA CYS A 8 12.94 -4.03 2.37
C CYS A 8 11.68 -4.91 2.38
N ARG A 9 10.67 -4.54 3.14
CA ARG A 9 9.45 -5.33 3.29
C ARG A 9 8.55 -5.33 2.05
N TYR A 10 8.38 -4.18 1.41
CA TYR A 10 7.37 -4.01 0.35
C TYR A 10 7.95 -4.02 -1.08
N PHE A 11 9.24 -3.98 -1.23
CA PHE A 11 9.92 -4.01 -2.52
C PHE A 11 10.85 -5.20 -2.66
N PHE A 12 11.91 -5.28 -1.84
CA PHE A 12 12.92 -6.31 -2.02
C PHE A 12 12.42 -7.71 -1.69
N LEU A 13 11.67 -7.90 -0.61
CA LEU A 13 11.20 -9.21 -0.20
C LEU A 13 10.27 -9.86 -1.24
N PRO A 14 9.26 -9.17 -1.82
CA PRO A 14 8.44 -9.75 -2.89
C PRO A 14 9.24 -10.07 -4.15
N LEU A 15 10.19 -9.20 -4.56
CA LEU A 15 11.04 -9.46 -5.73
C LEU A 15 11.94 -10.67 -5.51
N LEU A 16 12.60 -10.77 -4.35
CA LEU A 16 13.45 -11.91 -4.02
C LEU A 16 12.63 -13.20 -3.92
N ALA A 17 11.46 -13.16 -3.31
CA ALA A 17 10.56 -14.31 -3.25
C ALA A 17 10.13 -14.78 -4.65
N THR A 18 9.83 -13.84 -5.55
CA THR A 18 9.49 -14.15 -6.95
C THR A 18 10.68 -14.76 -7.69
N ALA A 19 11.86 -14.16 -7.59
CA ALA A 19 13.07 -14.65 -8.23
C ALA A 19 13.43 -16.05 -7.71
N PHE A 20 13.36 -16.27 -6.40
CA PHE A 20 13.57 -17.57 -5.77
C PHE A 20 12.57 -18.62 -6.25
N SER A 21 11.27 -18.26 -6.31
CA SER A 21 10.20 -19.16 -6.80
C SER A 21 10.44 -19.57 -8.25
N ILE A 22 10.80 -18.62 -9.13
CA ILE A 22 11.12 -18.90 -10.54
C ILE A 22 12.35 -19.82 -10.62
N GLY A 23 13.41 -19.53 -9.87
CA GLY A 23 14.62 -20.36 -9.84
C GLY A 23 14.35 -21.78 -9.33
N LEU A 24 13.54 -21.93 -8.28
CA LEU A 24 13.13 -23.23 -7.77
C LEU A 24 12.32 -24.02 -8.81
N LEU A 25 11.39 -23.36 -9.51
CA LEU A 25 10.59 -23.98 -10.55
C LEU A 25 11.44 -24.43 -11.75
N GLN A 26 12.46 -23.66 -12.13
CA GLN A 26 13.43 -24.10 -13.15
C GLN A 26 14.21 -25.31 -12.70
N PHE A 27 14.68 -25.34 -11.45
CA PHE A 27 15.47 -26.45 -10.91
C PHE A 27 14.67 -27.76 -10.82
N THR A 28 13.35 -27.67 -10.50
CA THR A 28 12.45 -28.83 -10.35
C THR A 28 11.69 -29.17 -11.64
N GLN A 29 12.07 -28.61 -12.79
CA GLN A 29 11.33 -28.75 -14.05
C GLN A 29 11.08 -30.22 -14.46
N ALA A 30 12.03 -31.12 -14.23
CA ALA A 30 11.87 -32.53 -14.56
C ALA A 30 10.80 -33.24 -13.72
N ASP A 31 10.64 -32.85 -12.46
CA ASP A 31 9.77 -33.53 -11.51
C ASP A 31 8.28 -33.22 -11.73
N TRP A 32 7.95 -32.03 -12.20
CA TRP A 32 6.56 -31.62 -12.36
C TRP A 32 6.00 -31.79 -13.79
N GLN A 33 6.80 -32.27 -14.76
CA GLN A 33 6.28 -32.61 -16.09
C GLN A 33 5.15 -33.65 -16.03
N ILE A 34 5.17 -34.56 -15.04
CA ILE A 34 4.11 -35.55 -14.80
C ILE A 34 2.76 -34.88 -14.47
N TRP A 35 2.78 -33.70 -13.88
CA TRP A 35 1.59 -32.96 -13.47
C TRP A 35 1.17 -31.86 -14.44
N GLN A 36 1.76 -31.83 -15.65
CA GLN A 36 1.59 -30.72 -16.61
C GLN A 36 0.13 -30.43 -16.89
N GLY A 37 -0.72 -31.43 -17.14
CA GLY A 37 -2.14 -31.22 -17.42
C GLY A 37 -2.93 -30.54 -16.27
N SER A 38 -2.53 -30.81 -15.01
CA SER A 38 -3.12 -30.13 -13.85
C SER A 38 -2.56 -28.72 -13.68
N ILE A 39 -1.27 -28.54 -13.95
CA ILE A 39 -0.56 -27.25 -13.86
C ILE A 39 -1.12 -26.27 -14.90
N ASP A 40 -1.45 -26.75 -16.11
CA ASP A 40 -2.01 -25.89 -17.17
C ASP A 40 -3.41 -25.37 -16.87
N GLN A 41 -4.15 -26.00 -15.94
CA GLN A 41 -5.43 -25.50 -15.49
C GLN A 41 -5.33 -24.49 -14.32
N LEU A 42 -4.23 -24.51 -13.58
CA LEU A 42 -4.04 -23.65 -12.40
C LEU A 42 -4.23 -22.15 -12.67
N PRO A 43 -3.67 -21.54 -13.74
CA PRO A 43 -3.83 -20.12 -14.02
C PRO A 43 -5.29 -19.71 -14.16
N PHE A 44 -6.14 -20.55 -14.78
CA PHE A 44 -7.57 -20.25 -14.92
C PHE A 44 -8.22 -20.06 -13.57
N TRP A 45 -8.09 -21.04 -12.68
CA TRP A 45 -8.72 -21.00 -11.36
C TRP A 45 -8.14 -19.92 -10.46
N LEU A 46 -6.81 -19.78 -10.47
CA LEU A 46 -6.12 -18.79 -9.65
C LEU A 46 -6.40 -17.35 -10.10
N LEU A 47 -6.39 -17.07 -11.40
CA LEU A 47 -6.66 -15.72 -11.92
C LEU A 47 -8.14 -15.35 -11.79
N VAL A 48 -9.07 -16.30 -11.96
CA VAL A 48 -10.50 -16.09 -11.68
C VAL A 48 -10.71 -15.76 -10.21
N THR A 49 -10.14 -16.57 -9.30
CA THR A 49 -10.22 -16.33 -7.85
C THR A 49 -9.59 -14.99 -7.48
N THR A 50 -8.43 -14.68 -8.04
CA THR A 50 -7.73 -13.40 -7.86
C THR A 50 -8.60 -12.23 -8.30
N THR A 51 -9.21 -12.33 -9.48
CA THR A 51 -10.11 -11.29 -10.01
C THR A 51 -11.30 -11.10 -9.08
N ALA A 52 -11.98 -12.17 -8.65
CA ALA A 52 -13.11 -12.11 -7.74
C ALA A 52 -12.75 -11.45 -6.40
N LEU A 53 -11.63 -11.85 -5.79
CA LEU A 53 -11.17 -11.26 -4.53
C LEU A 53 -10.72 -9.81 -4.71
N ALA A 54 -10.02 -9.49 -5.80
CA ALA A 54 -9.62 -8.11 -6.09
C ALA A 54 -10.84 -7.18 -6.25
N LEU A 55 -11.93 -7.67 -6.84
CA LEU A 55 -13.20 -6.94 -6.95
C LEU A 55 -13.86 -6.78 -5.58
N GLN A 56 -13.93 -7.84 -4.78
CA GLN A 56 -14.48 -7.82 -3.42
C GLN A 56 -13.79 -6.78 -2.53
N PHE A 57 -12.46 -6.66 -2.63
CA PHE A 57 -11.66 -5.74 -1.84
C PHE A 57 -11.38 -4.40 -2.53
N ASN A 58 -12.08 -4.08 -3.63
CA ASN A 58 -11.91 -2.84 -4.40
C ASN A 58 -10.47 -2.58 -4.90
N ARG A 59 -9.70 -3.65 -5.19
CA ARG A 59 -8.36 -3.59 -5.77
C ARG A 59 -8.42 -3.65 -7.30
N SER A 60 -9.07 -2.66 -7.87
CA SER A 60 -9.41 -2.65 -9.29
C SER A 60 -8.21 -2.76 -10.24
N ARG A 61 -7.03 -2.22 -9.90
CA ARG A 61 -5.82 -2.36 -10.70
C ARG A 61 -5.43 -3.82 -10.90
N LEU A 62 -5.35 -4.58 -9.80
CA LEU A 62 -5.01 -6.01 -9.84
C LEU A 62 -6.14 -6.83 -10.48
N ALA A 63 -7.41 -6.45 -10.29
CA ALA A 63 -8.55 -7.11 -10.92
C ALA A 63 -8.48 -7.04 -12.45
N TYR A 64 -8.27 -5.85 -13.01
CA TYR A 64 -8.12 -5.67 -14.47
C TYR A 64 -6.90 -6.41 -15.01
N LEU A 65 -5.75 -6.32 -14.34
CA LEU A 65 -4.56 -7.03 -14.78
C LEU A 65 -4.74 -8.55 -14.74
N ALA A 66 -5.34 -9.09 -13.65
CA ALA A 66 -5.64 -10.52 -13.55
C ALA A 66 -6.60 -10.98 -14.67
N MET A 67 -7.64 -10.19 -14.98
CA MET A 67 -8.57 -10.49 -16.05
C MET A 67 -7.89 -10.45 -17.43
N LEU A 68 -7.01 -9.48 -17.69
CA LEU A 68 -6.28 -9.38 -18.96
C LEU A 68 -5.28 -10.53 -19.10
N LEU A 69 -4.60 -10.92 -18.02
CA LEU A 69 -3.72 -12.09 -18.01
C LEU A 69 -4.50 -13.38 -18.25
N LEU A 70 -5.70 -13.50 -17.67
CA LEU A 70 -6.58 -14.64 -17.87
C LEU A 70 -7.02 -14.74 -19.34
N LEU A 71 -7.42 -13.62 -19.96
CA LEU A 71 -7.79 -13.57 -21.38
C LEU A 71 -6.62 -13.94 -22.29
N PHE A 72 -5.42 -13.41 -21.99
CA PHE A 72 -4.22 -13.74 -22.74
C PHE A 72 -3.85 -15.22 -22.58
N TYR A 73 -3.97 -15.78 -21.40
CA TYR A 73 -3.71 -17.20 -21.14
C TYR A 73 -4.72 -18.10 -21.87
N ALA A 74 -6.02 -17.74 -21.79
CA ALA A 74 -7.06 -18.48 -22.53
C ALA A 74 -6.82 -18.48 -24.04
N GLU A 75 -6.36 -17.35 -24.58
CA GLU A 75 -5.98 -17.24 -26.00
C GLU A 75 -4.85 -18.20 -26.35
N THR A 76 -3.76 -18.20 -25.57
CA THR A 76 -2.60 -19.07 -25.83
C THR A 76 -2.91 -20.56 -25.73
N GLN A 77 -3.89 -20.97 -24.91
CA GLN A 77 -4.27 -22.38 -24.72
C GLN A 77 -5.33 -22.85 -25.73
N HIS A 78 -6.28 -21.98 -26.06
CA HIS A 78 -7.45 -22.38 -26.85
C HIS A 78 -7.49 -21.79 -28.27
N GLN A 79 -6.50 -20.96 -28.63
CA GLN A 79 -6.41 -20.30 -29.94
C GLN A 79 -7.77 -19.67 -30.36
N LEU A 80 -8.37 -18.93 -29.42
CA LEU A 80 -9.71 -18.33 -29.57
C LEU A 80 -9.78 -17.29 -30.68
N VAL A 81 -8.62 -16.68 -31.03
CA VAL A 81 -8.52 -15.62 -32.03
C VAL A 81 -8.03 -16.20 -33.37
N PRO A 82 -8.60 -15.78 -34.49
CA PRO A 82 -8.19 -16.25 -35.81
C PRO A 82 -6.69 -16.06 -36.05
N SER A 83 -6.07 -17.00 -36.76
CA SER A 83 -4.64 -16.98 -37.14
C SER A 83 -4.15 -15.72 -37.83
N SER A 84 -5.09 -14.96 -38.44
CA SER A 84 -4.78 -13.64 -39.04
C SER A 84 -4.31 -12.60 -38.00
N LEU A 85 -4.64 -12.74 -36.74
CA LEU A 85 -4.14 -11.86 -35.66
C LEU A 85 -2.81 -12.30 -35.09
N SER A 86 -2.32 -13.50 -35.36
CA SER A 86 -1.00 -13.96 -34.92
C SER A 86 0.15 -13.10 -35.50
N SER A 87 -0.08 -12.40 -36.61
CA SER A 87 0.86 -11.41 -37.13
C SER A 87 1.03 -10.14 -36.28
N TYR A 88 0.20 -9.95 -35.24
CA TYR A 88 0.27 -8.80 -34.34
C TYR A 88 0.91 -9.12 -32.96
N THR A 89 1.65 -10.24 -32.86
CA THR A 89 2.24 -10.69 -31.59
C THR A 89 3.11 -9.62 -30.92
N GLU A 90 3.92 -8.91 -31.71
CA GLU A 90 4.77 -7.83 -31.19
C GLU A 90 3.94 -6.64 -30.69
N ALA A 91 2.84 -6.29 -31.39
CA ALA A 91 1.95 -5.23 -30.96
C ALA A 91 1.18 -5.62 -29.67
N ILE A 92 0.80 -6.89 -29.51
CA ILE A 92 0.17 -7.42 -28.29
C ILE A 92 1.17 -7.36 -27.15
N PHE A 93 2.42 -7.74 -27.38
CA PHE A 93 3.48 -7.69 -26.37
C PHE A 93 3.74 -6.26 -25.89
N LEU A 94 3.95 -5.32 -26.81
CA LEU A 94 4.19 -3.92 -26.50
C LEU A 94 2.95 -3.26 -25.87
N GLY A 95 1.76 -3.55 -26.40
CA GLY A 95 0.48 -3.08 -25.86
C GLY A 95 0.25 -3.54 -24.42
N GLY A 96 0.55 -4.82 -24.12
CA GLY A 96 0.51 -5.36 -22.76
C GLY A 96 1.45 -4.64 -21.81
N ALA A 97 2.69 -4.35 -22.23
CA ALA A 97 3.65 -3.58 -21.46
C ALA A 97 3.15 -2.15 -21.16
N LEU A 98 2.55 -1.47 -22.14
CA LEU A 98 1.94 -0.16 -21.98
C LEU A 98 0.76 -0.20 -21.01
N ILE A 99 -0.13 -1.20 -21.12
CA ILE A 99 -1.27 -1.39 -20.20
C ILE A 99 -0.79 -1.58 -18.77
N ILE A 100 0.16 -2.50 -18.54
CA ILE A 100 0.72 -2.75 -17.19
C ILE A 100 1.26 -1.44 -16.61
N THR A 101 1.97 -0.66 -17.43
CA THR A 101 2.52 0.63 -17.00
C THR A 101 1.41 1.64 -16.68
N CYS A 102 0.41 1.80 -17.52
CA CYS A 102 -0.73 2.69 -17.28
C CYS A 102 -1.47 2.35 -16.00
N PHE A 103 -1.69 1.06 -15.72
CA PHE A 103 -2.38 0.64 -14.50
C PHE A 103 -1.62 0.94 -13.21
N SER A 104 -0.30 1.12 -13.26
CA SER A 104 0.48 1.57 -12.09
C SER A 104 0.15 3.01 -11.65
N PHE A 105 -0.33 3.85 -12.57
CA PHE A 105 -0.67 5.24 -12.31
C PHE A 105 -2.13 5.47 -11.93
N PHE A 106 -3.02 4.50 -12.17
CA PHE A 106 -4.40 4.59 -11.74
C PHE A 106 -4.53 4.45 -10.22
N LYS A 107 -5.64 5.00 -9.69
CA LYS A 107 -6.06 4.77 -8.31
C LYS A 107 -7.03 3.60 -8.26
N ASP A 108 -6.97 2.81 -7.19
CA ASP A 108 -7.99 1.80 -6.93
C ASP A 108 -9.33 2.48 -6.64
N ARG A 109 -10.36 2.09 -7.39
CA ARG A 109 -11.75 2.57 -7.27
C ARG A 109 -12.69 1.43 -7.67
N GLY A 110 -13.93 1.50 -7.23
CA GLY A 110 -14.93 0.48 -7.58
C GLY A 110 -15.00 0.21 -9.09
N LEU A 111 -15.26 -1.03 -9.45
CA LEU A 111 -15.31 -1.48 -10.86
C LEU A 111 -16.39 -0.75 -11.66
N LEU A 112 -17.57 -0.51 -11.05
CA LEU A 112 -18.69 0.17 -11.69
C LEU A 112 -18.64 1.71 -11.57
N SER A 113 -17.45 2.28 -11.32
CA SER A 113 -17.27 3.72 -11.28
C SER A 113 -17.16 4.31 -12.69
N PRO A 114 -17.45 5.62 -12.92
CA PRO A 114 -17.24 6.28 -14.21
C PRO A 114 -15.80 6.13 -14.74
N HIS A 115 -14.83 5.88 -13.86
CA HIS A 115 -13.43 5.66 -14.23
C HIS A 115 -13.18 4.31 -14.95
N THR A 116 -14.17 3.42 -15.00
CA THR A 116 -14.11 2.19 -15.80
C THR A 116 -13.94 2.50 -17.28
N LEU A 117 -14.68 3.48 -17.78
CA LEU A 117 -14.55 3.93 -19.19
C LEU A 117 -13.13 4.43 -19.49
N VAL A 118 -12.53 5.18 -18.56
CA VAL A 118 -11.15 5.66 -18.71
C VAL A 118 -10.16 4.49 -18.76
N ARG A 119 -10.36 3.45 -17.98
CA ARG A 119 -9.50 2.24 -17.97
C ARG A 119 -9.66 1.44 -19.26
N LEU A 120 -10.89 1.25 -19.74
CA LEU A 120 -11.15 0.57 -21.02
C LEU A 120 -10.54 1.37 -22.18
N PHE A 121 -10.71 2.68 -22.16
CA PHE A 121 -10.08 3.55 -23.16
C PHE A 121 -8.54 3.44 -23.11
N ALA A 122 -7.94 3.41 -21.91
CA ALA A 122 -6.50 3.24 -21.76
C ALA A 122 -6.01 1.89 -22.32
N ILE A 123 -6.78 0.81 -22.17
CA ILE A 123 -6.48 -0.49 -22.77
C ILE A 123 -6.49 -0.37 -24.30
N CYS A 124 -7.57 0.17 -24.87
CA CYS A 124 -7.68 0.31 -26.32
C CYS A 124 -6.57 1.20 -26.91
N ILE A 125 -6.32 2.37 -26.30
CA ILE A 125 -5.30 3.29 -26.79
C ILE A 125 -3.89 2.71 -26.69
N SER A 126 -3.61 1.87 -25.67
CA SER A 126 -2.31 1.21 -25.54
C SER A 126 -2.02 0.28 -26.71
N PHE A 127 -3.01 -0.47 -27.19
CA PHE A 127 -2.85 -1.31 -28.37
C PHE A 127 -2.69 -0.48 -29.64
N VAL A 128 -3.46 0.59 -29.80
CA VAL A 128 -3.34 1.51 -30.95
C VAL A 128 -1.96 2.17 -30.96
N MET A 129 -1.45 2.61 -29.81
CA MET A 129 -0.11 3.19 -29.69
C MET A 129 0.99 2.18 -29.99
N ALA A 130 0.87 0.94 -29.49
CA ALA A 130 1.82 -0.11 -29.77
C ALA A 130 1.90 -0.44 -31.27
N TYR A 131 0.74 -0.63 -31.88
CA TYR A 131 0.66 -0.88 -33.34
C TYR A 131 1.20 0.31 -34.15
N GLY A 132 0.78 1.54 -33.83
CA GLY A 132 1.23 2.75 -34.50
C GLY A 132 2.74 2.98 -34.38
N TRP A 133 3.34 2.64 -33.22
CA TRP A 133 4.78 2.71 -33.02
C TRP A 133 5.54 1.73 -33.92
N LEU A 134 5.12 0.47 -33.97
CA LEU A 134 5.76 -0.56 -34.78
C LEU A 134 5.60 -0.28 -36.25
N TRP A 135 4.39 0.09 -36.70
CA TRP A 135 4.11 0.51 -38.07
C TRP A 135 4.95 1.73 -38.48
N GLY A 136 5.06 2.72 -37.58
CA GLY A 136 5.86 3.94 -37.82
C GLY A 136 7.34 3.64 -38.03
N ILE A 137 7.93 2.77 -37.15
CA ILE A 137 9.34 2.40 -37.29
C ILE A 137 9.57 1.64 -38.61
N GLU A 138 8.70 0.70 -38.93
CA GLU A 138 8.83 -0.09 -40.16
C GLU A 138 8.72 0.81 -41.41
N HIS A 139 7.77 1.72 -41.42
CA HIS A 139 7.49 2.59 -42.57
C HIS A 139 8.55 3.69 -42.77
N PHE A 140 9.06 4.27 -41.68
CA PHE A 140 10.04 5.37 -41.72
C PHE A 140 11.47 4.93 -41.42
N GLN A 141 11.77 3.62 -41.47
CA GLN A 141 13.09 3.07 -41.13
C GLN A 141 14.25 3.74 -41.87
N ALA A 142 14.08 4.00 -43.18
CA ALA A 142 15.10 4.63 -44.02
C ALA A 142 15.42 6.07 -43.55
N GLU A 143 14.39 6.84 -43.21
CA GLU A 143 14.56 8.23 -42.74
C GLU A 143 15.12 8.30 -41.33
N ILE A 144 14.71 7.40 -40.45
CA ILE A 144 15.20 7.32 -39.07
C ILE A 144 16.69 6.97 -39.06
N THR A 145 17.12 6.00 -39.86
CA THR A 145 18.54 5.61 -39.97
C THR A 145 19.40 6.68 -40.60
N ALA A 146 18.88 7.43 -41.53
CA ALA A 146 19.61 8.52 -42.20
C ALA A 146 19.79 9.76 -41.31
N LYS A 147 18.83 10.05 -40.43
CA LYS A 147 18.82 11.26 -39.57
C LYS A 147 19.28 11.02 -38.12
N SER A 148 19.35 9.76 -37.68
CA SER A 148 19.76 9.46 -36.32
C SER A 148 21.28 9.50 -36.16
N PRO A 149 21.81 10.33 -35.27
CA PRO A 149 23.24 10.36 -34.98
C PRO A 149 23.73 9.08 -34.28
N LEU A 150 22.82 8.27 -33.75
CA LEU A 150 23.08 6.96 -33.16
C LEU A 150 22.55 5.88 -34.11
N SER A 151 23.43 5.06 -34.65
CA SER A 151 23.07 3.88 -35.46
C SER A 151 22.46 2.79 -34.59
N LEU A 152 21.29 3.05 -33.98
CA LEU A 152 20.55 2.07 -33.20
C LEU A 152 19.97 1.01 -34.14
N SER A 153 20.17 -0.28 -33.79
CA SER A 153 19.54 -1.37 -34.57
C SER A 153 18.01 -1.24 -34.54
N PHE A 154 17.35 -1.72 -35.62
CA PHE A 154 15.90 -1.77 -35.68
C PHE A 154 15.24 -2.36 -34.45
N GLN A 155 15.77 -3.47 -33.94
CA GLN A 155 15.29 -4.16 -32.75
C GLN A 155 15.35 -3.26 -31.50
N LEU A 156 16.41 -2.49 -31.35
CA LEU A 156 16.57 -1.58 -30.21
C LEU A 156 15.57 -0.40 -30.31
N GLN A 157 15.33 0.12 -31.51
CA GLN A 157 14.33 1.18 -31.72
C GLN A 157 12.92 0.67 -31.44
N ALA A 158 12.54 -0.52 -31.91
CA ALA A 158 11.26 -1.15 -31.63
C ALA A 158 11.03 -1.37 -30.11
N ALA A 159 12.10 -1.69 -29.37
CA ALA A 159 12.04 -1.94 -27.94
C ALA A 159 12.11 -0.66 -27.05
N LEU A 160 12.33 0.54 -27.60
CA LEU A 160 12.42 1.78 -26.82
C LEU A 160 11.23 2.00 -25.86
N PRO A 161 9.96 1.85 -26.30
CA PRO A 161 8.81 2.01 -25.38
C PRO A 161 8.83 0.99 -24.25
N LEU A 162 9.35 -0.22 -24.47
CA LEU A 162 9.46 -1.26 -23.44
C LEU A 162 10.45 -0.84 -22.35
N TYR A 163 11.62 -0.32 -22.73
CA TYR A 163 12.60 0.20 -21.77
C TYR A 163 12.05 1.40 -20.99
N LEU A 164 11.32 2.29 -21.67
CA LEU A 164 10.66 3.43 -21.03
C LEU A 164 9.61 2.97 -20.00
N CYS A 165 8.79 1.99 -20.37
CA CYS A 165 7.82 1.37 -19.47
C CYS A 165 8.49 0.79 -18.22
N GLY A 166 9.55 0.01 -18.37
CA GLY A 166 10.33 -0.56 -17.27
C GLY A 166 10.92 0.50 -16.35
N LEU A 167 11.50 1.56 -16.92
CA LEU A 167 12.06 2.67 -16.16
C LEU A 167 10.97 3.42 -15.38
N LEU A 168 9.83 3.74 -16.01
CA LEU A 168 8.71 4.41 -15.36
C LEU A 168 8.13 3.59 -14.22
N LEU A 169 7.95 2.28 -14.41
CA LEU A 169 7.48 1.36 -13.37
C LEU A 169 8.46 1.28 -12.21
N LEU A 170 9.75 1.21 -12.48
CA LEU A 170 10.79 1.18 -11.44
C LEU A 170 10.77 2.47 -10.61
N ILE A 171 10.79 3.64 -11.28
CA ILE A 171 10.71 4.95 -10.61
C ILE A 171 9.42 5.04 -9.79
N ARG A 172 8.28 4.64 -10.35
CA ARG A 172 6.98 4.67 -9.68
C ARG A 172 6.96 3.81 -8.43
N THR A 173 7.49 2.58 -8.52
CA THR A 173 7.53 1.64 -7.40
C THR A 173 8.48 2.09 -6.31
N LEU A 174 9.63 2.68 -6.67
CA LEU A 174 10.57 3.25 -5.70
C LEU A 174 10.03 4.51 -5.02
N TRP A 175 9.27 5.32 -5.73
CA TRP A 175 8.64 6.53 -5.19
C TRP A 175 7.49 6.21 -4.23
N GLN A 176 6.60 5.31 -4.65
CA GLN A 176 5.46 4.84 -3.86
C GLN A 176 5.58 3.34 -3.61
N THR A 177 6.44 2.97 -2.68
CA THR A 177 6.70 1.58 -2.32
C THR A 177 5.50 1.00 -1.59
N ASN A 178 4.71 0.18 -2.27
CA ASN A 178 3.61 -0.61 -1.72
C ASN A 178 3.49 -1.94 -2.45
N LEU A 179 2.82 -2.92 -1.85
CA LEU A 179 2.70 -4.27 -2.41
C LEU A 179 2.06 -4.28 -3.80
N VAL A 180 1.05 -3.44 -4.04
CA VAL A 180 0.34 -3.38 -5.33
C VAL A 180 1.27 -2.91 -6.45
N ASN A 181 2.02 -1.82 -6.25
CA ASN A 181 2.97 -1.33 -7.26
C ASN A 181 4.10 -2.33 -7.51
N THR A 182 4.58 -3.00 -6.46
CA THR A 182 5.59 -4.06 -6.60
C THR A 182 5.04 -5.24 -7.38
N SER A 183 3.80 -5.66 -7.14
CA SER A 183 3.16 -6.73 -7.92
C SER A 183 2.97 -6.34 -9.39
N ILE A 184 2.65 -5.08 -9.69
CA ILE A 184 2.57 -4.58 -11.08
C ILE A 184 3.95 -4.59 -11.73
N LEU A 185 5.01 -4.22 -11.03
CA LEU A 185 6.38 -4.32 -11.54
C LEU A 185 6.77 -5.78 -11.82
N ILE A 186 6.43 -6.69 -10.91
CA ILE A 186 6.66 -8.14 -11.11
C ILE A 186 5.90 -8.64 -12.33
N THR A 187 4.66 -8.18 -12.53
CA THR A 187 3.88 -8.51 -13.74
C THR A 187 4.62 -8.09 -15.00
N PHE A 188 5.15 -6.87 -15.03
CA PHE A 188 5.93 -6.39 -16.15
C PHE A 188 7.18 -7.23 -16.40
N VAL A 189 7.92 -7.56 -15.33
CA VAL A 189 9.12 -8.42 -15.45
C VAL A 189 8.77 -9.78 -16.00
N ILE A 190 7.71 -10.43 -15.48
CA ILE A 190 7.25 -11.74 -15.97
C ILE A 190 6.77 -11.64 -17.42
N TRP A 191 6.06 -10.58 -17.79
CA TRP A 191 5.59 -10.33 -19.14
C TRP A 191 6.74 -10.23 -20.15
N VAL A 192 7.79 -9.48 -19.79
CA VAL A 192 9.00 -9.32 -20.60
C VAL A 192 9.80 -10.64 -20.66
N LEU A 193 9.97 -11.30 -19.52
CA LEU A 193 10.70 -12.56 -19.41
C LEU A 193 10.08 -13.63 -20.31
N ASN A 194 8.77 -13.81 -20.28
CA ASN A 194 8.06 -14.77 -21.14
C ASN A 194 8.31 -14.52 -22.63
N ASN A 195 8.43 -13.26 -23.04
CA ASN A 195 8.68 -12.92 -24.44
C ASN A 195 10.16 -13.08 -24.85
N LEU A 196 11.10 -12.77 -23.92
CA LEU A 196 12.54 -12.89 -24.19
C LEU A 196 13.05 -14.34 -24.13
N THR A 197 12.37 -15.21 -23.36
CA THR A 197 12.77 -16.60 -23.15
C THR A 197 11.63 -17.58 -23.51
N PRO A 198 11.15 -17.57 -24.77
CA PRO A 198 10.02 -18.41 -25.15
C PRO A 198 10.36 -19.89 -24.96
N GLY A 199 9.49 -20.62 -24.27
CA GLY A 199 9.60 -22.06 -24.05
C GLY A 199 10.55 -22.51 -22.95
N GLN A 200 11.30 -21.62 -22.30
CA GLN A 200 12.16 -22.00 -21.15
C GLN A 200 11.36 -22.22 -19.87
N LEU A 201 10.31 -21.44 -19.67
CA LEU A 201 9.38 -21.62 -18.56
C LEU A 201 7.96 -21.70 -19.11
N PRO A 202 7.15 -22.69 -18.70
CA PRO A 202 5.76 -22.75 -19.09
C PRO A 202 4.99 -21.52 -18.61
N LEU A 203 4.18 -20.97 -19.48
CA LEU A 203 3.33 -19.80 -19.19
C LEU A 203 2.37 -20.08 -18.03
N SER A 204 1.90 -21.34 -17.92
CA SER A 204 1.05 -21.81 -16.82
C SER A 204 1.69 -21.60 -15.45
N VAL A 205 2.98 -21.90 -15.34
CA VAL A 205 3.75 -21.73 -14.10
C VAL A 205 3.93 -20.26 -13.78
N LEU A 206 4.34 -19.45 -14.76
CA LEU A 206 4.58 -18.02 -14.58
C LEU A 206 3.29 -17.28 -14.14
N PHE A 207 2.16 -17.60 -14.78
CA PHE A 207 0.89 -16.95 -14.47
C PHE A 207 0.26 -17.46 -13.18
N SER A 208 0.47 -18.73 -12.83
CA SER A 208 0.09 -19.25 -11.51
C SER A 208 0.87 -18.56 -10.39
N ALA A 209 2.19 -18.44 -10.54
CA ALA A 209 3.02 -17.73 -9.57
C ALA A 209 2.58 -16.25 -9.42
N LEU A 210 2.27 -15.58 -10.53
CA LEU A 210 1.80 -14.20 -10.52
C LEU A 210 0.42 -14.07 -9.84
N ALA A 211 -0.51 -14.99 -10.11
CA ALA A 211 -1.81 -15.03 -9.45
C ALA A 211 -1.68 -15.22 -7.93
N VAL A 212 -0.78 -16.09 -7.49
CA VAL A 212 -0.47 -16.29 -6.06
C VAL A 212 0.08 -15.00 -5.44
N ILE A 213 1.00 -14.30 -6.11
CA ILE A 213 1.52 -13.01 -5.67
C ILE A 213 0.39 -11.99 -5.53
N TYR A 214 -0.54 -11.93 -6.48
CA TYR A 214 -1.70 -11.04 -6.41
C TYR A 214 -2.61 -11.40 -5.24
N LEU A 215 -2.91 -12.68 -5.01
CA LEU A 215 -3.70 -13.15 -3.89
C LEU A 215 -3.08 -12.72 -2.55
N PHE A 216 -1.78 -12.96 -2.37
CA PHE A 216 -1.08 -12.52 -1.16
C PHE A 216 -1.08 -11.00 -1.02
N THR A 217 -0.89 -10.26 -2.11
CA THR A 217 -0.94 -8.79 -2.10
C THR A 217 -2.31 -8.29 -1.66
N ILE A 218 -3.39 -8.83 -2.23
CA ILE A 218 -4.76 -8.45 -1.89
C ILE A 218 -5.06 -8.76 -0.43
N LEU A 219 -4.70 -9.96 0.04
CA LEU A 219 -4.97 -10.39 1.42
C LEU A 219 -4.20 -9.54 2.44
N ILE A 220 -2.89 -9.35 2.22
CA ILE A 220 -2.05 -8.57 3.12
C ILE A 220 -2.50 -7.11 3.15
N ASP A 221 -2.75 -6.51 1.99
CA ASP A 221 -3.14 -5.11 1.89
C ASP A 221 -4.54 -4.88 2.49
N SER A 222 -5.48 -5.81 2.29
CA SER A 222 -6.80 -5.80 2.91
C SER A 222 -6.74 -6.00 4.43
N TYR A 223 -5.85 -6.87 4.91
CA TYR A 223 -5.60 -7.05 6.34
C TYR A 223 -5.09 -5.75 6.96
N PHE A 224 -4.08 -5.11 6.35
CA PHE A 224 -3.56 -3.86 6.86
C PHE A 224 -4.62 -2.75 6.87
N LEU A 225 -5.43 -2.65 5.82
CA LEU A 225 -6.52 -1.68 5.76
C LEU A 225 -7.60 -1.92 6.85
N ALA A 226 -7.87 -3.17 7.18
CA ALA A 226 -8.84 -3.53 8.21
C ALA A 226 -8.34 -3.30 9.64
N TYR A 227 -7.04 -3.52 9.90
CA TYR A 227 -6.48 -3.56 11.26
C TYR A 227 -5.55 -2.39 11.59
N ARG A 228 -5.30 -1.46 10.65
CA ARG A 228 -4.54 -0.24 10.91
C ARG A 228 -5.33 1.00 10.55
N ASP A 229 -5.12 2.04 11.34
CA ASP A 229 -5.64 3.38 11.05
C ASP A 229 -4.81 4.06 9.96
N GLU A 230 -5.45 4.52 8.89
CA GLU A 230 -4.77 5.11 7.71
C GLU A 230 -4.02 6.40 8.05
N LEU A 231 -4.55 7.21 8.98
CA LEU A 231 -3.97 8.50 9.32
C LEU A 231 -2.74 8.36 10.20
N THR A 232 -2.85 7.56 11.26
CA THR A 232 -1.84 7.47 12.31
C THR A 232 -0.89 6.27 12.16
N GLY A 233 -1.28 5.25 11.39
CA GLY A 233 -0.57 3.99 11.26
C GLY A 233 -0.64 3.09 12.50
N LEU A 234 -1.33 3.51 13.57
CA LEU A 234 -1.57 2.68 14.74
C LEU A 234 -2.53 1.52 14.42
N ALA A 235 -2.57 0.53 15.30
CA ALA A 235 -3.59 -0.49 15.25
C ALA A 235 -4.99 0.15 15.42
N SER A 236 -5.96 -0.31 14.62
CA SER A 236 -7.33 0.22 14.63
C SER A 236 -8.16 -0.35 15.79
N ARG A 237 -9.35 0.22 16.01
CA ARG A 237 -10.35 -0.34 16.94
C ARG A 237 -10.64 -1.82 16.65
N ARG A 238 -10.68 -2.24 15.37
CA ARG A 238 -10.88 -3.66 15.01
C ARG A 238 -9.71 -4.52 15.50
N ALA A 239 -8.48 -4.02 15.41
CA ALA A 239 -7.32 -4.71 15.95
C ALA A 239 -7.35 -4.83 17.48
N LEU A 240 -7.90 -3.83 18.19
CA LEU A 240 -8.13 -3.88 19.62
C LEU A 240 -9.03 -5.07 20.01
N TYR A 241 -10.21 -5.17 19.36
CA TYR A 241 -11.14 -6.28 19.64
C TYR A 241 -10.57 -7.65 19.26
N ASN A 242 -9.73 -7.72 18.23
CA ASN A 242 -9.02 -8.96 17.90
C ASN A 242 -7.98 -9.33 18.96
N LEU A 243 -7.28 -8.34 19.56
CA LEU A 243 -6.39 -8.58 20.70
C LEU A 243 -7.15 -9.14 21.88
N VAL A 244 -8.36 -8.63 22.18
CA VAL A 244 -9.21 -9.06 23.30
C VAL A 244 -9.43 -10.57 23.30
N LEU A 245 -9.59 -11.20 22.14
CA LEU A 245 -9.77 -12.65 22.01
C LEU A 245 -8.58 -13.46 22.56
N SER A 246 -7.39 -12.85 22.63
CA SER A 246 -6.16 -13.46 23.14
C SER A 246 -5.73 -12.94 24.51
N LEU A 247 -6.48 -11.99 25.10
CA LEU A 247 -6.18 -11.44 26.42
C LEU A 247 -6.50 -12.46 27.52
N GLY A 248 -5.55 -12.62 28.43
CA GLY A 248 -5.78 -13.39 29.66
C GLY A 248 -6.70 -12.65 30.64
N ARG A 249 -6.80 -13.18 31.86
CA ARG A 249 -7.69 -12.64 32.90
C ARG A 249 -7.15 -11.40 33.61
N LYS A 250 -5.86 -11.09 33.51
CA LYS A 250 -5.23 -9.92 34.12
C LYS A 250 -4.76 -8.95 33.05
N TYR A 251 -5.28 -7.73 33.06
CA TYR A 251 -4.84 -6.64 32.18
C TYR A 251 -5.39 -5.30 32.67
N SER A 252 -4.72 -4.22 32.32
CA SER A 252 -5.21 -2.85 32.48
C SER A 252 -5.47 -2.21 31.13
N VAL A 253 -6.45 -1.34 31.10
CA VAL A 253 -6.84 -0.56 29.90
C VAL A 253 -6.75 0.92 30.23
N ALA A 254 -6.09 1.69 29.39
CA ALA A 254 -6.09 3.14 29.43
C ALA A 254 -6.86 3.70 28.22
N MET A 255 -7.82 4.59 28.49
CA MET A 255 -8.48 5.43 27.52
C MET A 255 -7.83 6.81 27.51
N LEU A 256 -7.48 7.31 26.33
CA LEU A 256 -6.76 8.57 26.15
C LEU A 256 -7.50 9.44 25.14
N ASP A 257 -7.48 10.76 25.39
CA ASP A 257 -8.14 11.72 24.49
C ASP A 257 -7.33 13.03 24.44
N ILE A 258 -7.24 13.64 23.28
CA ILE A 258 -6.50 14.90 23.08
C ILE A 258 -7.35 16.07 23.61
N ASP A 259 -6.79 16.79 24.57
CA ASP A 259 -7.48 17.88 25.21
C ASP A 259 -7.78 19.02 24.24
N HIS A 260 -9.05 19.46 24.24
CA HIS A 260 -9.54 20.58 23.41
C HIS A 260 -9.32 20.41 21.89
N PHE A 261 -9.22 19.17 21.37
CA PHE A 261 -8.89 18.90 19.98
C PHE A 261 -9.89 19.53 18.98
N LYS A 262 -11.18 19.53 19.29
CA LYS A 262 -12.19 20.22 18.48
C LYS A 262 -11.87 21.72 18.33
N LYS A 263 -11.60 22.40 19.46
CA LYS A 263 -11.24 23.83 19.44
C LYS A 263 -9.94 24.09 18.68
N PHE A 264 -9.01 23.14 18.77
CA PHE A 264 -7.75 23.17 17.99
C PHE A 264 -8.04 23.12 16.50
N ASN A 265 -8.87 22.17 16.05
CA ASN A 265 -9.28 22.05 14.64
C ASN A 265 -10.03 23.29 14.14
N ASP A 266 -10.93 23.83 14.95
CA ASP A 266 -11.69 25.06 14.62
C ASP A 266 -10.76 26.28 14.45
N THR A 267 -9.61 26.28 15.15
CA THR A 267 -8.64 27.39 15.14
C THR A 267 -7.60 27.26 14.03
N TYR A 268 -7.09 26.04 13.78
CA TYR A 268 -5.92 25.78 12.92
C TYR A 268 -6.24 24.97 11.66
N GLY A 269 -7.46 24.48 11.54
CA GLY A 269 -7.92 23.64 10.43
C GLY A 269 -7.61 22.15 10.62
N HIS A 270 -8.40 21.33 9.93
CA HIS A 270 -8.30 19.86 10.02
C HIS A 270 -6.95 19.30 9.56
N ASP A 271 -6.32 19.92 8.54
CA ASP A 271 -5.00 19.46 8.06
C ASP A 271 -3.91 19.54 9.13
N VAL A 272 -3.98 20.59 9.99
CA VAL A 272 -3.06 20.74 11.12
C VAL A 272 -3.44 19.78 12.24
N GLY A 273 -4.75 19.55 12.47
CA GLY A 273 -5.23 18.54 13.39
C GLY A 273 -4.76 17.13 13.03
N ASP A 274 -4.76 16.78 11.76
CA ASP A 274 -4.23 15.50 11.28
C ASP A 274 -2.73 15.33 11.56
N GLN A 275 -1.95 16.42 11.49
CA GLN A 275 -0.54 16.39 11.87
C GLN A 275 -0.37 16.19 13.37
N VAL A 276 -1.25 16.79 14.20
CA VAL A 276 -1.29 16.55 15.66
C VAL A 276 -1.60 15.10 15.97
N LEU A 277 -2.63 14.51 15.33
CA LEU A 277 -2.99 13.11 15.52
C LEU A 277 -1.82 12.17 15.18
N LYS A 278 -1.13 12.42 14.07
CA LYS A 278 0.07 11.64 13.69
C LYS A 278 1.19 11.75 14.71
N LEU A 279 1.41 12.94 15.25
CA LEU A 279 2.43 13.19 16.25
C LEU A 279 2.11 12.47 17.56
N VAL A 280 0.89 12.67 18.09
CA VAL A 280 0.42 12.04 19.33
C VAL A 280 0.50 10.52 19.21
N ALA A 281 0.04 9.96 18.09
CA ALA A 281 0.14 8.55 17.78
C ALA A 281 1.58 8.04 17.77
N ALA A 282 2.51 8.80 17.18
CA ALA A 282 3.94 8.43 17.14
C ALA A 282 4.60 8.45 18.52
N LYS A 283 4.15 9.33 19.42
CA LYS A 283 4.58 9.37 20.82
C LYS A 283 4.02 8.18 21.60
N MET A 284 2.71 7.95 21.50
CA MET A 284 2.04 6.81 22.13
C MET A 284 2.62 5.46 21.68
N ALA A 285 2.99 5.32 20.41
CA ALA A 285 3.60 4.10 19.86
C ALA A 285 4.92 3.70 20.55
N ARG A 286 5.51 4.60 21.34
CA ARG A 286 6.74 4.37 22.10
C ARG A 286 6.49 4.01 23.55
N VAL A 287 5.21 3.81 23.95
CA VAL A 287 4.86 3.44 25.31
C VAL A 287 5.68 2.23 25.77
N SER A 288 6.25 2.33 26.96
CA SER A 288 7.01 1.27 27.60
C SER A 288 6.08 0.28 28.33
N GLY A 289 6.63 -0.65 29.08
CA GLY A 289 5.83 -1.56 29.89
C GLY A 289 5.02 -2.60 29.14
N GLY A 290 5.23 -2.81 27.83
CA GLY A 290 4.50 -3.79 27.03
C GLY A 290 3.09 -3.30 26.61
N GLY A 291 2.81 -2.01 26.70
CA GLY A 291 1.57 -1.40 26.28
C GLY A 291 1.34 -1.56 24.76
N LYS A 292 0.14 -1.96 24.37
CA LYS A 292 -0.30 -2.06 22.98
C LYS A 292 -1.26 -0.94 22.66
N VAL A 293 -0.89 -0.08 21.69
CA VAL A 293 -1.59 1.17 21.37
C VAL A 293 -2.53 0.97 20.20
N PHE A 294 -3.73 1.53 20.34
CA PHE A 294 -4.79 1.50 19.33
C PHE A 294 -5.41 2.89 19.14
N ARG A 295 -5.79 3.23 17.92
CA ARG A 295 -6.71 4.35 17.68
C ARG A 295 -8.13 3.84 17.79
N TYR A 296 -8.87 4.33 18.79
CA TYR A 296 -10.23 3.88 19.06
C TYR A 296 -11.24 4.58 18.15
N GLY A 297 -11.07 5.89 17.95
CA GLY A 297 -11.89 6.69 17.02
C GLY A 297 -11.48 8.15 17.09
N GLY A 298 -11.79 8.97 16.10
CA GLY A 298 -11.54 10.42 16.10
C GLY A 298 -10.21 10.84 16.72
N GLU A 299 -10.28 11.42 17.90
CA GLU A 299 -9.17 11.89 18.76
C GLU A 299 -8.90 10.97 19.96
N GLU A 300 -9.58 9.81 20.02
CA GLU A 300 -9.51 8.85 21.11
C GLU A 300 -8.55 7.69 20.80
N PHE A 301 -7.76 7.34 21.82
CA PHE A 301 -6.79 6.25 21.75
C PHE A 301 -7.00 5.30 22.95
N THR A 302 -6.58 4.06 22.77
CA THR A 302 -6.60 3.05 23.83
C THR A 302 -5.23 2.41 23.95
N ILE A 303 -4.75 2.20 25.16
CA ILE A 303 -3.56 1.39 25.44
C ILE A 303 -3.98 0.23 26.30
N VAL A 304 -3.65 -0.99 25.90
CA VAL A 304 -3.88 -2.21 26.67
C VAL A 304 -2.56 -2.74 27.17
N PHE A 305 -2.49 -3.02 28.46
CA PHE A 305 -1.33 -3.61 29.12
C PHE A 305 -1.66 -5.03 29.60
N PRO A 306 -1.32 -6.05 28.81
CA PRO A 306 -1.56 -7.45 29.20
C PRO A 306 -0.77 -7.81 30.46
N ARG A 307 -1.40 -8.54 31.39
CA ARG A 307 -0.81 -9.06 32.63
C ARG A 307 -0.33 -8.00 33.65
N LYS A 308 -0.75 -6.74 33.49
CA LYS A 308 -0.40 -5.66 34.40
C LYS A 308 -1.63 -5.12 35.12
N ASP A 309 -1.41 -4.69 36.39
CA ASP A 309 -2.34 -3.93 37.22
C ASP A 309 -2.21 -2.42 36.97
N THR A 310 -3.12 -1.65 37.55
CA THR A 310 -3.18 -0.20 37.36
C THR A 310 -1.90 0.48 37.88
N ASP A 311 -1.40 0.10 39.05
CA ASP A 311 -0.25 0.77 39.64
C ASP A 311 1.02 0.60 38.82
N SER A 312 1.21 -0.57 38.22
CA SER A 312 2.38 -0.88 37.40
C SER A 312 2.38 -0.19 36.01
N VAL A 313 1.30 0.47 35.62
CA VAL A 313 1.21 1.11 34.30
C VAL A 313 1.18 2.64 34.38
N ILE A 314 0.94 3.24 35.55
CA ILE A 314 0.83 4.69 35.71
C ILE A 314 2.09 5.40 35.22
N ASP A 315 3.28 4.98 35.66
CA ASP A 315 4.55 5.62 35.26
C ASP A 315 4.76 5.58 33.74
N HIS A 316 4.42 4.46 33.09
CA HIS A 316 4.52 4.33 31.64
C HIS A 316 3.55 5.25 30.88
N LEU A 317 2.40 5.53 31.46
CA LEU A 317 1.40 6.45 30.92
C LEU A 317 1.77 7.90 31.18
N GLU A 318 2.39 8.20 32.33
CA GLU A 318 2.90 9.52 32.65
C GLU A 318 4.04 9.91 31.70
N ASP A 319 4.99 9.01 31.42
CA ASP A 319 6.01 9.21 30.39
C ASP A 319 5.40 9.61 29.03
N VAL A 320 4.30 8.96 28.64
CA VAL A 320 3.59 9.28 27.39
C VAL A 320 2.94 10.66 27.47
N ARG A 321 2.24 10.98 28.57
CA ARG A 321 1.58 12.25 28.79
C ARG A 321 2.58 13.41 28.73
N GLU A 322 3.67 13.33 29.51
CA GLU A 322 4.74 14.34 29.54
C GLU A 322 5.40 14.50 28.18
N SER A 323 5.71 13.39 27.49
CA SER A 323 6.34 13.45 26.17
C SER A 323 5.49 14.18 25.13
N ILE A 324 4.16 14.17 25.27
CA ILE A 324 3.23 14.89 24.41
C ILE A 324 3.13 16.35 24.84
N GLU A 325 2.98 16.64 26.13
CA GLU A 325 2.91 18.00 26.68
C GLU A 325 4.14 18.85 26.34
N GLU A 326 5.34 18.27 26.47
CA GLU A 326 6.60 18.94 26.18
C GLU A 326 6.82 19.24 24.69
N TYR A 327 6.09 18.53 23.81
CA TYR A 327 6.34 18.65 22.39
C TYR A 327 5.72 19.90 21.79
N ARG A 328 6.58 20.74 21.21
CA ARG A 328 6.17 21.98 20.53
C ARG A 328 6.04 21.75 19.02
N ILE A 329 4.83 21.87 18.53
CA ILE A 329 4.47 21.73 17.12
C ILE A 329 4.71 23.08 16.42
N VAL A 330 5.60 23.08 15.44
CA VAL A 330 5.86 24.27 14.62
C VAL A 330 4.85 24.29 13.46
N LEU A 331 3.94 25.26 13.50
CA LEU A 331 2.99 25.46 12.40
C LEU A 331 3.73 26.01 11.17
N ARG A 332 3.61 25.31 10.04
CA ARG A 332 4.09 25.79 8.75
C ARG A 332 3.02 26.63 8.09
N ASP A 333 3.33 27.88 7.80
CA ASP A 333 2.41 28.79 7.10
C ASP A 333 2.35 28.41 5.60
N ASP A 334 1.24 27.82 5.16
CA ASP A 334 1.01 27.37 3.77
C ASP A 334 0.92 28.55 2.76
N LYS A 335 0.80 29.78 3.22
CA LYS A 335 0.85 30.99 2.37
C LYS A 335 2.18 31.24 1.65
N ARG A 336 3.21 30.40 1.91
CA ARG A 336 4.53 30.52 1.30
C ARG A 336 4.64 30.01 -0.14
N LYS A 337 3.64 29.34 -0.70
CA LYS A 337 3.69 28.81 -2.09
C LYS A 337 3.61 29.88 -3.19
N GLN A 338 3.30 31.12 -2.88
CA GLN A 338 3.11 32.19 -3.88
C GLN A 338 4.16 33.31 -3.86
N ASN A 339 5.20 33.26 -3.02
CA ASN A 339 6.22 34.32 -2.98
C ASN A 339 7.45 33.98 -3.81
N THR A 340 7.66 34.75 -4.87
CA THR A 340 8.82 34.76 -5.78
C THR A 340 10.17 34.84 -5.08
N LYS A 341 11.21 34.28 -5.73
CA LYS A 341 12.61 34.18 -5.27
C LYS A 341 13.22 35.47 -4.68
N ALA A 342 12.69 36.65 -5.01
CA ALA A 342 13.21 37.94 -4.55
C ALA A 342 12.97 38.26 -3.06
N LYS A 343 12.00 37.64 -2.39
CA LYS A 343 11.72 37.85 -0.95
C LYS A 343 12.39 36.87 0.00
N ARG A 344 13.21 35.95 -0.50
CA ARG A 344 13.86 34.91 0.33
C ARG A 344 14.94 35.46 1.28
N ASN A 345 15.58 36.54 0.94
CA ASN A 345 16.74 37.08 1.72
C ASN A 345 16.32 38.03 2.86
N ALA A 346 15.07 38.50 2.92
CA ALA A 346 14.60 39.40 3.96
C ALA A 346 13.82 38.75 5.11
N ALA A 347 13.54 37.45 5.04
CA ALA A 347 12.59 36.74 5.93
C ALA A 347 13.30 35.79 6.93
N SER A 348 14.43 36.17 7.51
CA SER A 348 15.13 35.35 8.50
C SER A 348 14.61 35.45 9.94
N LYS A 349 13.55 36.25 10.20
CA LYS A 349 12.87 36.33 11.50
C LYS A 349 11.35 36.22 11.33
N SER A 350 10.84 35.11 10.76
CA SER A 350 9.43 34.82 10.89
C SER A 350 9.21 34.15 12.24
N ASN A 351 8.37 34.76 13.07
CA ASN A 351 7.86 34.19 14.32
C ASN A 351 7.19 32.84 14.02
N LYS A 352 7.92 31.73 14.19
CA LYS A 352 7.35 30.39 14.02
C LYS A 352 6.34 30.18 15.13
N LYS A 353 5.05 30.26 14.79
CA LYS A 353 3.99 30.00 15.73
C LYS A 353 4.09 28.54 16.18
N THR A 354 4.41 28.32 17.44
CA THR A 354 4.45 27.01 18.06
C THR A 354 3.21 26.80 18.88
N VAL A 355 2.63 25.61 18.80
CA VAL A 355 1.48 25.19 19.60
C VAL A 355 1.84 23.88 20.32
N SER A 356 1.26 23.64 21.48
CA SER A 356 1.33 22.38 22.21
C SER A 356 -0.08 21.83 22.40
N VAL A 357 -0.17 20.54 22.59
CA VAL A 357 -1.39 19.83 22.95
C VAL A 357 -1.11 18.96 24.16
N THR A 358 -2.13 18.70 24.96
CA THR A 358 -2.09 17.79 26.10
C THR A 358 -3.07 16.65 25.89
N ILE A 359 -2.94 15.62 26.70
CA ILE A 359 -3.86 14.49 26.73
C ILE A 359 -4.34 14.23 28.13
N SER A 360 -5.60 13.82 28.25
CA SER A 360 -6.16 13.26 29.49
C SER A 360 -6.21 11.75 29.38
N ILE A 361 -5.99 11.04 30.48
CA ILE A 361 -5.90 9.58 30.53
C ILE A 361 -6.77 9.05 31.65
N GLY A 362 -7.59 8.05 31.35
CA GLY A 362 -8.31 7.27 32.35
C GLY A 362 -7.88 5.81 32.32
N VAL A 363 -7.58 5.23 33.45
CA VAL A 363 -7.06 3.87 33.58
C VAL A 363 -8.01 3.02 34.42
N ALA A 364 -8.20 1.78 34.00
CA ALA A 364 -8.89 0.77 34.80
C ALA A 364 -8.24 -0.60 34.66
N GLU A 365 -8.22 -1.37 35.74
CA GLU A 365 -7.83 -2.77 35.75
C GLU A 365 -9.08 -3.65 35.65
N ARG A 366 -8.98 -4.75 34.91
CA ARG A 366 -10.04 -5.75 34.85
C ARG A 366 -10.25 -6.40 36.21
N GLN A 367 -11.46 -6.29 36.77
CA GLN A 367 -11.88 -7.01 37.96
C GLN A 367 -12.38 -8.42 37.65
N GLY A 368 -12.39 -9.29 38.64
CA GLY A 368 -12.84 -10.68 38.48
C GLY A 368 -14.27 -10.76 37.95
N GLY A 369 -14.46 -11.49 36.85
CA GLY A 369 -15.78 -11.66 36.23
C GLY A 369 -16.18 -10.59 35.18
N GLU A 370 -15.43 -9.47 35.08
CA GLU A 370 -15.74 -8.42 34.12
C GLU A 370 -15.41 -8.80 32.66
N THR A 371 -16.21 -8.25 31.75
CA THR A 371 -15.90 -8.24 30.33
C THR A 371 -14.93 -7.11 29.97
N PHE A 372 -14.33 -7.20 28.79
CA PHE A 372 -13.46 -6.11 28.29
C PHE A 372 -14.22 -4.77 28.16
N GLU A 373 -15.47 -4.83 27.72
CA GLU A 373 -16.32 -3.64 27.57
C GLU A 373 -16.61 -2.97 28.92
N GLN A 374 -16.76 -3.74 29.99
CA GLN A 374 -16.94 -3.21 31.34
C GLN A 374 -15.68 -2.51 31.83
N THR A 375 -14.51 -3.14 31.65
CA THR A 375 -13.21 -2.50 31.99
C THR A 375 -12.98 -1.22 31.16
N MET A 376 -13.29 -1.25 29.88
CA MET A 376 -13.23 -0.06 29.00
C MET A 376 -14.13 1.07 29.52
N LYS A 377 -15.33 0.75 29.95
CA LYS A 377 -16.29 1.74 30.51
C LYS A 377 -15.77 2.35 31.80
N GLU A 378 -15.11 1.60 32.66
CA GLU A 378 -14.50 2.16 33.87
C GLU A 378 -13.31 3.06 33.54
N ALA A 379 -12.48 2.68 32.55
CA ALA A 379 -11.42 3.56 32.04
C ALA A 379 -11.98 4.86 31.43
N ASP A 380 -13.10 4.79 30.71
CA ASP A 380 -13.76 5.99 30.17
C ASP A 380 -14.32 6.91 31.27
N LYS A 381 -14.91 6.34 32.35
CA LYS A 381 -15.31 7.11 33.52
C LYS A 381 -14.11 7.80 34.19
N ALA A 382 -12.97 7.10 34.27
CA ALA A 382 -11.74 7.68 34.80
C ALA A 382 -11.22 8.82 33.91
N LEU A 383 -11.26 8.66 32.58
CA LEU A 383 -10.93 9.71 31.61
C LEU A 383 -11.83 10.95 31.78
N TYR A 384 -13.12 10.73 31.96
CA TYR A 384 -14.05 11.82 32.23
C TYR A 384 -13.69 12.56 33.54
N ARG A 385 -13.27 11.84 34.61
CA ARG A 385 -12.76 12.47 35.84
C ARG A 385 -11.53 13.31 35.58
N ALA A 386 -10.56 12.80 34.77
CA ALA A 386 -9.37 13.54 34.39
C ALA A 386 -9.71 14.85 33.66
N LYS A 387 -10.63 14.78 32.68
CA LYS A 387 -11.11 15.97 31.96
C LYS A 387 -11.80 17.00 32.86
N LYS A 388 -12.56 16.56 33.86
CA LYS A 388 -13.21 17.45 34.85
C LYS A 388 -12.25 18.06 35.85
N LYS A 389 -11.22 17.36 36.27
CA LYS A 389 -10.23 17.85 37.24
C LYS A 389 -9.19 18.82 36.64
N GLY A 390 -9.36 19.26 35.41
CA GLY A 390 -8.49 20.24 34.76
C GLY A 390 -7.70 19.74 33.58
N ARG A 391 -7.93 18.49 33.13
CA ARG A 391 -7.22 17.84 32.01
C ARG A 391 -5.75 17.59 32.27
N ASN A 392 -5.02 17.17 31.21
CA ASN A 392 -3.57 16.91 31.24
C ASN A 392 -3.10 16.09 32.46
N GLN A 393 -3.80 15.01 32.76
CA GLN A 393 -3.57 14.17 33.94
C GLN A 393 -4.12 12.76 33.75
N ILE A 394 -3.67 11.88 34.63
CA ILE A 394 -4.14 10.50 34.72
C ILE A 394 -5.13 10.39 35.89
N CYS A 395 -6.23 9.66 35.66
CA CYS A 395 -7.16 9.24 36.73
C CYS A 395 -7.39 7.73 36.62
N THR A 396 -7.59 7.09 37.77
CA THR A 396 -7.94 5.67 37.91
C THR A 396 -9.36 5.52 38.40
#